data_eef6be3e4ec8748f6313c518dc99d1e5
#
_entry.id   eef6be3e4ec8748f6313c518dc99d1e5
#
_cell.length_a   1.000
_cell.length_b   1.000
_cell.length_c   1.000
_cell.angle_alpha   90.00
_cell.angle_beta   90.00
_cell.angle_gamma   90.00
#
_symmetry.space_group_name_H-M   'P 1'
#
loop_
_entity.id
_entity.type
_entity.pdbx_description
1 polymer ?
#
loop_
_entity_poly.entity_id
_entity_poly.type
_entity_poly.pdbx_seq_one_letter_code
_entity_poly.pdbx_strand_id
1 'polypeptide(L)'
;MTLLQEVIDMPRVNEEVVDEAKVTLGDLYLLKAEPWEATLLYSQVEKSHKDSPLGYEAKLRNARLSYFAGDFKLAQSHLDILKEATTREIANDAMQLSLLIQDNTVEDTLGLGLKAYAAVEQLVFQNKLPEAIAGLDGLLERFPGHPLADDTYYLKAQLQRRTGNFAGAIATLERITNDPKADVLSDDALFLLARIQEEDVKDKLKAQELYNQVIVKYPGSIYVAEARKRFRKLRGDGV
;
A
#
# COMPACT_ATOMS: atom_id res chain seq x y z
N MET A 1 14.79 9.28 17.29
CA MET A 1 14.77 10.69 16.84
C MET A 1 16.03 11.43 17.28
N THR A 2 16.40 11.42 18.56
CA THR A 2 17.60 12.13 19.10
C THR A 2 18.88 11.80 18.32
N LEU A 3 19.18 10.51 18.10
CA LEU A 3 20.36 10.10 17.33
C LEU A 3 20.37 10.62 15.87
N LEU A 4 19.22 10.66 15.21
CA LEU A 4 19.14 11.20 13.85
C LEU A 4 19.37 12.72 13.86
N GLN A 5 18.84 13.43 14.85
CA GLN A 5 19.10 14.86 15.00
C GLN A 5 20.59 15.14 15.27
N GLU A 6 21.25 14.31 16.10
CA GLU A 6 22.70 14.41 16.33
C GLU A 6 23.49 14.22 15.03
N VAL A 7 23.11 13.27 14.17
CA VAL A 7 23.73 13.07 12.86
C VAL A 7 23.52 14.29 11.94
N ILE A 8 22.33 14.86 11.93
CA ILE A 8 21.98 16.04 11.12
C ILE A 8 22.80 17.27 11.57
N ASP A 9 23.01 17.42 12.86
CA ASP A 9 23.73 18.57 13.46
C ASP A 9 25.24 18.37 13.52
N MET A 10 25.76 17.16 13.21
CA MET A 10 27.16 16.82 13.35
C MET A 10 28.00 17.49 12.24
N PRO A 11 29.04 18.27 12.57
CA PRO A 11 29.88 18.92 11.58
C PRO A 11 30.72 17.91 10.77
N ARG A 12 30.87 18.16 9.47
CA ARG A 12 31.70 17.37 8.55
C ARG A 12 31.17 15.96 8.22
N VAL A 13 29.91 15.68 8.46
CA VAL A 13 29.25 14.46 7.95
C VAL A 13 28.98 14.67 6.45
N ASN A 14 29.01 13.59 5.68
CA ASN A 14 28.64 13.61 4.27
C ASN A 14 27.17 14.10 4.14
N GLU A 15 26.93 15.02 3.22
CA GLU A 15 25.61 15.61 2.96
C GLU A 15 24.55 14.54 2.64
N GLU A 16 24.91 13.52 1.88
CA GLU A 16 24.01 12.41 1.57
C GLU A 16 23.55 11.67 2.84
N VAL A 17 24.46 11.38 3.78
CA VAL A 17 24.13 10.74 5.07
C VAL A 17 23.23 11.63 5.92
N VAL A 18 23.48 12.94 5.92
CA VAL A 18 22.64 13.93 6.61
C VAL A 18 21.23 13.93 6.04
N ASP A 19 21.11 13.88 4.71
CA ASP A 19 19.82 13.95 4.05
C ASP A 19 19.06 12.63 4.12
N GLU A 20 19.73 11.48 4.11
CA GLU A 20 19.13 10.18 4.47
C GLU A 20 18.59 10.18 5.92
N ALA A 21 19.34 10.77 6.86
CA ALA A 21 18.89 10.94 8.24
C ALA A 21 17.66 11.85 8.33
N LYS A 22 17.57 12.92 7.53
CA LYS A 22 16.38 13.78 7.45
C LYS A 22 15.17 13.02 6.92
N VAL A 23 15.31 12.22 5.85
CA VAL A 23 14.23 11.41 5.31
C VAL A 23 13.71 10.46 6.39
N THR A 24 14.62 9.74 7.07
CA THR A 24 14.24 8.82 8.15
C THR A 24 13.60 9.54 9.33
N LEU A 25 14.09 10.72 9.70
CA LEU A 25 13.49 11.55 10.76
C LEU A 25 12.09 12.03 10.37
N GLY A 26 11.88 12.40 9.10
CA GLY A 26 10.58 12.74 8.55
C GLY A 26 9.57 11.59 8.67
N ASP A 27 9.98 10.35 8.37
CA ASP A 27 9.14 9.16 8.57
C ASP A 27 8.73 8.99 10.05
N LEU A 28 9.67 9.24 10.98
CA LEU A 28 9.39 9.19 12.42
C LEU A 28 8.44 10.29 12.90
N TYR A 29 8.51 11.49 12.32
CA TYR A 29 7.54 12.55 12.59
C TYR A 29 6.15 12.18 12.07
N LEU A 30 6.06 11.58 10.88
CA LEU A 30 4.77 11.12 10.36
C LEU A 30 4.16 10.01 11.22
N LEU A 31 4.97 9.08 11.75
CA LEU A 31 4.55 8.08 12.74
C LEU A 31 3.97 8.70 14.02
N LYS A 32 4.47 9.88 14.42
CA LYS A 32 3.97 10.64 15.56
C LYS A 32 2.75 11.52 15.24
N ALA A 33 2.26 11.50 14.02
CA ALA A 33 1.23 12.40 13.52
C ALA A 33 1.64 13.89 13.53
N GLU A 34 2.92 14.16 13.24
CA GLU A 34 3.51 15.49 13.11
C GLU A 34 3.88 15.75 11.61
N PRO A 35 2.89 15.84 10.69
CA PRO A 35 3.14 15.86 9.24
C PRO A 35 3.89 17.10 8.76
N TRP A 36 3.78 18.23 9.46
CA TRP A 36 4.48 19.46 9.08
C TRP A 36 5.99 19.34 9.20
N GLU A 37 6.48 18.70 10.26
CA GLU A 37 7.90 18.45 10.46
C GLU A 37 8.43 17.47 9.38
N ALA A 38 7.64 16.46 9.06
CA ALA A 38 7.97 15.53 7.98
C ALA A 38 8.06 16.25 6.62
N THR A 39 7.06 17.06 6.27
CA THR A 39 7.06 17.85 5.03
C THR A 39 8.29 18.75 4.92
N LEU A 40 8.67 19.43 6.02
CA LEU A 40 9.83 20.31 6.04
C LEU A 40 11.12 19.54 5.69
N LEU A 41 11.33 18.38 6.33
CA LEU A 41 12.52 17.57 6.13
C LEU A 41 12.57 16.99 4.71
N TYR A 42 11.48 16.41 4.22
CA TYR A 42 11.43 15.88 2.85
C TYR A 42 11.65 16.98 1.81
N SER A 43 11.07 18.18 2.01
CA SER A 43 11.25 19.31 1.08
C SER A 43 12.67 19.85 1.07
N GLN A 44 13.39 19.79 2.19
CA GLN A 44 14.81 20.12 2.24
C GLN A 44 15.62 19.16 1.38
N VAL A 45 15.41 17.84 1.55
CA VAL A 45 16.12 16.80 0.79
C VAL A 45 15.76 16.85 -0.69
N GLU A 46 14.50 17.02 -1.04
CA GLU A 46 14.06 17.20 -2.43
C GLU A 46 14.77 18.37 -3.10
N LYS A 47 14.99 19.46 -2.37
CA LYS A 47 15.66 20.66 -2.90
C LYS A 47 17.16 20.47 -3.03
N SER A 48 17.83 19.84 -2.06
CA SER A 48 19.30 19.61 -2.07
C SER A 48 19.72 18.53 -3.08
N HIS A 49 18.87 17.53 -3.29
CA HIS A 49 19.12 16.37 -4.16
C HIS A 49 18.20 16.35 -5.40
N LYS A 50 17.94 17.50 -5.99
CA LYS A 50 17.13 17.61 -7.19
C LYS A 50 17.62 16.63 -8.27
N ASP A 51 16.66 15.94 -8.91
CA ASP A 51 16.89 14.99 -10.01
C ASP A 51 17.79 13.79 -9.65
N SER A 52 17.91 13.45 -8.37
CA SER A 52 18.61 12.28 -7.86
C SER A 52 17.66 11.23 -7.28
N PRO A 53 18.09 9.97 -7.10
CA PRO A 53 17.26 8.95 -6.45
C PRO A 53 16.75 9.36 -5.07
N LEU A 54 17.59 9.96 -4.23
CA LEU A 54 17.23 10.43 -2.90
C LEU A 54 16.22 11.58 -2.93
N GLY A 55 16.38 12.52 -3.88
CA GLY A 55 15.42 13.61 -4.09
C GLY A 55 14.07 13.10 -4.60
N TYR A 56 14.04 12.11 -5.48
CA TYR A 56 12.80 11.46 -5.93
C TYR A 56 12.13 10.68 -4.81
N GLU A 57 12.90 10.03 -3.94
CA GLU A 57 12.39 9.35 -2.76
C GLU A 57 11.72 10.33 -1.78
N ALA A 58 12.37 11.46 -1.51
CA ALA A 58 11.81 12.53 -0.68
C ALA A 58 10.54 13.14 -1.30
N LYS A 59 10.53 13.35 -2.62
CA LYS A 59 9.35 13.82 -3.35
C LYS A 59 8.18 12.83 -3.28
N LEU A 60 8.44 11.52 -3.37
CA LEU A 60 7.41 10.50 -3.23
C LEU A 60 6.77 10.52 -1.84
N ARG A 61 7.59 10.75 -0.79
CA ARG A 61 7.08 10.92 0.58
C ARG A 61 6.22 12.18 0.71
N ASN A 62 6.61 13.30 0.10
CA ASN A 62 5.79 14.50 0.04
C ASN A 62 4.46 14.27 -0.70
N ALA A 63 4.49 13.50 -1.80
CA ALA A 63 3.26 13.11 -2.51
C ALA A 63 2.33 12.28 -1.62
N ARG A 64 2.88 11.30 -0.89
CA ARG A 64 2.11 10.49 0.07
C ARG A 64 1.54 11.33 1.22
N LEU A 65 2.29 12.31 1.74
CA LEU A 65 1.79 13.23 2.76
C LEU A 65 0.61 14.06 2.25
N SER A 66 0.74 14.60 1.03
CA SER A 66 -0.34 15.35 0.39
C SER A 66 -1.58 14.48 0.17
N TYR A 67 -1.38 13.22 -0.21
CA TYR A 67 -2.44 12.23 -0.35
C TYR A 67 -3.13 11.95 1.00
N PHE A 68 -2.39 11.70 2.07
CA PHE A 68 -2.93 11.48 3.41
C PHE A 68 -3.71 12.70 3.93
N ALA A 69 -3.26 13.90 3.59
CA ALA A 69 -3.96 15.15 3.90
C ALA A 69 -5.24 15.36 3.06
N GLY A 70 -5.47 14.53 2.02
CA GLY A 70 -6.57 14.67 1.08
C GLY A 70 -6.38 15.80 0.07
N ASP A 71 -5.16 16.33 -0.06
CA ASP A 71 -4.78 17.27 -1.14
C ASP A 71 -4.30 16.47 -2.37
N PHE A 72 -5.28 15.85 -3.04
CA PHE A 72 -5.01 15.01 -4.20
C PHE A 72 -4.42 15.77 -5.38
N LYS A 73 -4.72 17.06 -5.49
CA LYS A 73 -4.16 17.93 -6.54
C LYS A 73 -2.65 18.11 -6.37
N LEU A 74 -2.21 18.40 -5.15
CA LEU A 74 -0.80 18.54 -4.82
C LEU A 74 -0.09 17.19 -4.93
N ALA A 75 -0.70 16.12 -4.40
CA ALA A 75 -0.17 14.76 -4.55
C ALA A 75 0.06 14.42 -6.03
N GLN A 76 -0.95 14.64 -6.88
CA GLN A 76 -0.87 14.35 -8.32
C GLN A 76 0.26 15.15 -9.00
N SER A 77 0.45 16.42 -8.64
CA SER A 77 1.53 17.23 -9.23
C SER A 77 2.93 16.70 -8.92
N HIS A 78 3.16 16.16 -7.72
CA HIS A 78 4.40 15.49 -7.37
C HIS A 78 4.55 14.15 -8.12
N LEU A 79 3.46 13.37 -8.20
CA LEU A 79 3.46 12.06 -8.84
C LEU A 79 3.71 12.15 -10.35
N ASP A 80 3.19 13.16 -11.02
CA ASP A 80 3.40 13.35 -12.46
C ASP A 80 4.88 13.53 -12.82
N ILE A 81 5.65 14.20 -11.95
CA ILE A 81 7.11 14.33 -12.10
C ILE A 81 7.78 12.96 -11.86
N LEU A 82 7.31 12.21 -10.87
CA LEU A 82 7.94 10.95 -10.46
C LEU A 82 7.70 9.79 -11.44
N LYS A 83 6.66 9.84 -12.25
CA LYS A 83 6.41 8.85 -13.31
C LYS A 83 7.53 8.79 -14.34
N GLU A 84 8.26 9.90 -14.50
CA GLU A 84 9.42 10.01 -15.38
C GLU A 84 10.75 9.76 -14.65
N ALA A 85 10.70 9.38 -13.37
CA ALA A 85 11.89 9.13 -12.57
C ALA A 85 12.74 7.98 -13.12
N THR A 86 14.04 8.06 -12.89
CA THR A 86 15.03 7.10 -13.42
C THR A 86 14.96 5.74 -12.77
N THR A 87 14.48 5.63 -11.53
CA THR A 87 14.32 4.34 -10.83
C THR A 87 12.93 3.76 -11.08
N ARG A 88 12.89 2.51 -11.57
CA ARG A 88 11.60 1.81 -11.85
C ARG A 88 10.72 1.69 -10.62
N GLU A 89 11.32 1.51 -9.45
CA GLU A 89 10.59 1.33 -8.20
C GLU A 89 9.80 2.60 -7.85
N ILE A 90 10.46 3.76 -7.81
CA ILE A 90 9.83 5.05 -7.52
C ILE A 90 8.77 5.39 -8.59
N ALA A 91 9.08 5.15 -9.87
CA ALA A 91 8.14 5.40 -10.95
C ALA A 91 6.88 4.51 -10.85
N ASN A 92 7.05 3.23 -10.51
CA ASN A 92 5.92 2.31 -10.30
C ASN A 92 5.07 2.73 -9.11
N ASP A 93 5.67 3.05 -7.96
CA ASP A 93 4.97 3.53 -6.77
C ASP A 93 4.18 4.83 -7.06
N ALA A 94 4.82 5.75 -7.80
CA ALA A 94 4.18 6.99 -8.21
C ALA A 94 3.00 6.74 -9.16
N MET A 95 3.15 5.82 -10.10
CA MET A 95 2.09 5.46 -11.05
C MET A 95 0.91 4.81 -10.33
N GLN A 96 1.17 3.87 -9.41
CA GLN A 96 0.11 3.20 -8.64
C GLN A 96 -0.70 4.21 -7.81
N LEU A 97 -0.03 5.10 -7.08
CA LEU A 97 -0.73 6.11 -6.28
C LEU A 97 -1.47 7.11 -7.16
N SER A 98 -0.90 7.49 -8.31
CA SER A 98 -1.55 8.38 -9.26
C SER A 98 -2.82 7.76 -9.86
N LEU A 99 -2.78 6.48 -10.24
CA LEU A 99 -3.96 5.76 -10.74
C LEU A 99 -5.03 5.66 -9.65
N LEU A 100 -4.66 5.29 -8.43
CA LEU A 100 -5.60 5.26 -7.31
C LEU A 100 -6.33 6.60 -7.11
N ILE A 101 -5.60 7.72 -7.20
CA ILE A 101 -6.20 9.06 -7.09
C ILE A 101 -7.12 9.32 -8.29
N GLN A 102 -6.67 9.06 -9.52
CA GLN A 102 -7.42 9.36 -10.73
C GLN A 102 -8.72 8.56 -10.78
N ASP A 103 -8.65 7.25 -10.60
CA ASP A 103 -9.79 6.35 -10.71
C ASP A 103 -10.87 6.66 -9.66
N ASN A 104 -10.48 7.17 -8.50
CA ASN A 104 -11.40 7.43 -7.39
C ASN A 104 -11.81 8.90 -7.23
N THR A 105 -11.41 9.78 -8.14
CA THR A 105 -11.84 11.19 -8.16
C THR A 105 -12.69 11.55 -9.37
N VAL A 106 -12.90 10.64 -10.33
CA VAL A 106 -13.71 10.88 -11.53
C VAL A 106 -15.19 11.04 -11.19
N GLU A 107 -15.72 10.12 -10.38
CA GLU A 107 -17.14 10.12 -9.99
C GLU A 107 -17.39 10.87 -8.67
N ASP A 108 -16.43 10.81 -7.75
CA ASP A 108 -16.42 11.57 -6.48
C ASP A 108 -15.54 12.81 -6.61
N THR A 109 -16.07 13.88 -7.21
CA THR A 109 -15.32 15.13 -7.43
C THR A 109 -14.86 15.82 -6.13
N LEU A 110 -15.49 15.54 -4.99
CA LEU A 110 -15.06 15.99 -3.66
C LEU A 110 -14.03 15.05 -3.03
N GLY A 111 -13.87 13.86 -3.59
CA GLY A 111 -12.94 12.84 -3.13
C GLY A 111 -13.20 12.38 -1.70
N LEU A 112 -14.45 12.36 -1.25
CA LEU A 112 -14.79 12.05 0.14
C LEU A 112 -14.49 10.59 0.50
N GLY A 113 -14.79 9.67 -0.41
CA GLY A 113 -14.44 8.26 -0.25
C GLY A 113 -12.93 8.06 -0.22
N LEU A 114 -12.23 8.66 -1.17
CA LEU A 114 -10.76 8.57 -1.23
C LEU A 114 -10.09 9.25 -0.03
N LYS A 115 -10.62 10.37 0.48
CA LYS A 115 -10.10 11.00 1.72
C LYS A 115 -10.24 10.08 2.94
N ALA A 116 -11.37 9.39 3.04
CA ALA A 116 -11.56 8.42 4.12
C ALA A 116 -10.59 7.25 3.99
N TYR A 117 -10.36 6.76 2.78
CA TYR A 117 -9.40 5.68 2.51
C TYR A 117 -7.95 6.12 2.80
N ALA A 118 -7.54 7.30 2.33
CA ALA A 118 -6.22 7.87 2.58
C ALA A 118 -5.93 8.04 4.09
N ALA A 119 -6.94 8.48 4.86
CA ALA A 119 -6.83 8.57 6.32
C ALA A 119 -6.60 7.18 6.97
N VAL A 120 -7.24 6.13 6.44
CA VAL A 120 -7.00 4.76 6.90
C VAL A 120 -5.60 4.30 6.55
N GLU A 121 -5.11 4.55 5.34
CA GLU A 121 -3.74 4.20 4.96
C GLU A 121 -2.70 4.92 5.83
N GLN A 122 -2.97 6.15 6.25
CA GLN A 122 -2.15 6.85 7.24
C GLN A 122 -2.12 6.10 8.59
N LEU A 123 -3.27 5.59 9.06
CA LEU A 123 -3.32 4.76 10.27
C LEU A 123 -2.52 3.46 10.09
N VAL A 124 -2.58 2.84 8.91
CA VAL A 124 -1.75 1.65 8.59
C VAL A 124 -0.27 2.00 8.64
N PHE A 125 0.14 3.13 8.05
CA PHE A 125 1.52 3.63 8.14
C PHE A 125 1.95 3.83 9.60
N GLN A 126 1.08 4.37 10.44
CA GLN A 126 1.30 4.58 11.87
C GLN A 126 1.21 3.27 12.70
N ASN A 127 1.01 2.12 12.05
CA ASN A 127 0.82 0.81 12.67
C ASN A 127 -0.37 0.75 13.67
N LYS A 128 -1.36 1.61 13.49
CA LYS A 128 -2.62 1.64 14.26
C LYS A 128 -3.64 0.72 13.61
N LEU A 129 -3.33 -0.60 13.62
CA LEU A 129 -4.08 -1.58 12.83
C LEU A 129 -5.55 -1.75 13.25
N PRO A 130 -5.90 -1.77 14.56
CA PRO A 130 -7.31 -1.87 14.97
C PRO A 130 -8.14 -0.68 14.49
N GLU A 131 -7.60 0.54 14.60
CA GLU A 131 -8.26 1.76 14.16
C GLU A 131 -8.40 1.80 12.63
N ALA A 132 -7.38 1.31 11.91
CA ALA A 132 -7.44 1.19 10.46
C ALA A 132 -8.53 0.22 10.02
N ILE A 133 -8.66 -0.95 10.64
CA ILE A 133 -9.72 -1.93 10.35
C ILE A 133 -11.09 -1.32 10.59
N ALA A 134 -11.29 -0.64 11.73
CA ALA A 134 -12.55 0.05 12.03
C ALA A 134 -12.86 1.17 11.02
N GLY A 135 -11.83 1.90 10.57
CA GLY A 135 -11.95 2.92 9.52
C GLY A 135 -12.41 2.35 8.18
N LEU A 136 -11.90 1.15 7.79
CA LEU A 136 -12.33 0.46 6.57
C LEU A 136 -13.80 0.00 6.66
N ASP A 137 -14.24 -0.48 7.83
CA ASP A 137 -15.65 -0.81 8.05
C ASP A 137 -16.54 0.43 7.90
N GLY A 138 -16.16 1.53 8.52
CA GLY A 138 -16.87 2.80 8.40
C GLY A 138 -16.90 3.36 6.97
N LEU A 139 -15.86 3.09 6.16
CA LEU A 139 -15.82 3.47 4.76
C LEU A 139 -16.86 2.69 3.94
N LEU A 140 -16.91 1.37 4.10
CA LEU A 140 -17.88 0.50 3.41
C LEU A 140 -19.32 0.85 3.77
N GLU A 141 -19.59 1.26 5.01
CA GLU A 141 -20.92 1.68 5.47
C GLU A 141 -21.33 3.06 4.91
N ARG A 142 -20.39 4.00 4.85
CA ARG A 142 -20.66 5.39 4.43
C ARG A 142 -20.70 5.58 2.93
N PHE A 143 -19.97 4.76 2.19
CA PHE A 143 -19.82 4.86 0.75
C PHE A 143 -20.13 3.51 0.06
N PRO A 144 -21.36 2.99 0.18
CA PRO A 144 -21.72 1.73 -0.42
C PRO A 144 -21.66 1.83 -1.95
N GLY A 145 -20.97 0.87 -2.57
CA GLY A 145 -20.79 0.84 -4.04
C GLY A 145 -19.76 1.82 -4.60
N HIS A 146 -18.95 2.45 -3.73
CA HIS A 146 -17.81 3.25 -4.19
C HIS A 146 -16.79 2.37 -4.93
N PRO A 147 -16.09 2.87 -5.98
CA PRO A 147 -15.04 2.12 -6.68
C PRO A 147 -13.97 1.53 -5.77
N LEU A 148 -13.65 2.19 -4.65
CA LEU A 148 -12.71 1.70 -3.61
C LEU A 148 -13.21 0.50 -2.78
N ALA A 149 -14.38 -0.08 -3.06
CA ALA A 149 -14.90 -1.16 -2.22
C ALA A 149 -13.97 -2.38 -2.23
N ASP A 150 -13.45 -2.77 -3.38
CA ASP A 150 -12.55 -3.91 -3.52
C ASP A 150 -11.19 -3.65 -2.87
N ASP A 151 -10.61 -2.47 -3.07
CA ASP A 151 -9.39 -2.03 -2.38
C ASP A 151 -9.58 -2.05 -0.86
N THR A 152 -10.75 -1.58 -0.40
CA THR A 152 -11.11 -1.54 1.02
C THR A 152 -11.20 -2.96 1.61
N TYR A 153 -11.86 -3.89 0.93
CA TYR A 153 -11.92 -5.29 1.37
C TYR A 153 -10.54 -5.94 1.33
N TYR A 154 -9.77 -5.70 0.28
CA TYR A 154 -8.44 -6.28 0.14
C TYR A 154 -7.49 -5.80 1.24
N LEU A 155 -7.41 -4.49 1.47
CA LEU A 155 -6.61 -3.91 2.56
C LEU A 155 -7.08 -4.43 3.92
N LYS A 156 -8.40 -4.48 4.16
CA LYS A 156 -8.96 -5.01 5.41
C LYS A 156 -8.52 -6.45 5.66
N ALA A 157 -8.59 -7.30 4.66
CA ALA A 157 -8.16 -8.69 4.77
C ALA A 157 -6.66 -8.81 5.08
N GLN A 158 -5.83 -7.99 4.45
CA GLN A 158 -4.40 -7.93 4.77
C GLN A 158 -4.15 -7.54 6.23
N LEU A 159 -4.87 -6.53 6.74
CA LEU A 159 -4.74 -6.10 8.14
C LEU A 159 -5.26 -7.14 9.12
N GLN A 160 -6.38 -7.79 8.82
CA GLN A 160 -6.92 -8.91 9.60
C GLN A 160 -5.92 -10.08 9.66
N ARG A 161 -5.26 -10.41 8.54
CA ARG A 161 -4.17 -11.39 8.52
C ARG A 161 -3.00 -10.98 9.42
N ARG A 162 -2.55 -9.72 9.32
CA ARG A 162 -1.46 -9.18 10.15
C ARG A 162 -1.77 -9.21 11.65
N THR A 163 -3.04 -9.07 12.03
CA THR A 163 -3.50 -9.12 13.41
C THR A 163 -3.89 -10.53 13.89
N GLY A 164 -3.68 -11.56 13.05
CA GLY A 164 -3.98 -12.96 13.38
C GLY A 164 -5.47 -13.33 13.26
N ASN A 165 -6.32 -12.43 12.78
CA ASN A 165 -7.73 -12.73 12.53
C ASN A 165 -7.89 -13.40 11.16
N PHE A 166 -7.41 -14.64 11.03
CA PHE A 166 -7.43 -15.38 9.75
C PHE A 166 -8.85 -15.68 9.28
N ALA A 167 -9.76 -16.00 10.18
CA ALA A 167 -11.17 -16.24 9.83
C ALA A 167 -11.82 -15.00 9.23
N GLY A 168 -11.57 -13.82 9.83
CA GLY A 168 -12.04 -12.55 9.30
C GLY A 168 -11.44 -12.23 7.93
N ALA A 169 -10.14 -12.45 7.76
CA ALA A 169 -9.45 -12.22 6.50
C ALA A 169 -10.02 -13.10 5.36
N ILE A 170 -10.26 -14.39 5.64
CA ILE A 170 -10.88 -15.32 4.70
C ILE A 170 -12.27 -14.83 4.29
N ALA A 171 -13.15 -14.55 5.25
CA ALA A 171 -14.51 -14.08 4.99
C ALA A 171 -14.52 -12.74 4.19
N THR A 172 -13.54 -11.87 4.44
CA THR A 172 -13.41 -10.60 3.72
C THR A 172 -12.96 -10.82 2.28
N LEU A 173 -11.97 -11.70 2.03
CA LEU A 173 -11.51 -12.02 0.68
C LEU A 173 -12.57 -12.75 -0.15
N GLU A 174 -13.37 -13.60 0.48
CA GLU A 174 -14.48 -14.28 -0.18
C GLU A 174 -15.53 -13.32 -0.73
N ARG A 175 -15.68 -12.11 -0.18
CA ARG A 175 -16.54 -11.08 -0.75
C ARG A 175 -16.04 -10.60 -2.12
N ILE A 176 -14.73 -10.46 -2.29
CA ILE A 176 -14.13 -10.08 -3.58
C ILE A 176 -14.23 -11.26 -4.55
N THR A 177 -13.78 -12.45 -4.15
CA THR A 177 -13.71 -13.61 -5.06
C THR A 177 -15.07 -14.16 -5.50
N ASN A 178 -16.15 -13.83 -4.77
CA ASN A 178 -17.52 -14.23 -5.10
C ASN A 178 -18.34 -13.10 -5.76
N ASP A 179 -17.81 -11.88 -5.86
CA ASP A 179 -18.48 -10.81 -6.57
C ASP A 179 -18.17 -10.92 -8.08
N PRO A 180 -19.18 -11.16 -8.93
CA PRO A 180 -18.97 -11.25 -10.37
C PRO A 180 -18.58 -9.91 -11.01
N LYS A 181 -18.66 -8.80 -10.29
CA LYS A 181 -18.24 -7.47 -10.72
C LYS A 181 -16.83 -7.11 -10.28
N ALA A 182 -16.28 -7.81 -9.29
CA ALA A 182 -14.90 -7.62 -8.85
C ALA A 182 -13.96 -8.20 -9.93
N ASP A 183 -13.36 -7.35 -10.73
CA ASP A 183 -12.52 -7.78 -11.86
C ASP A 183 -11.03 -7.57 -11.55
N VAL A 184 -10.65 -6.40 -11.03
CA VAL A 184 -9.26 -5.98 -10.91
C VAL A 184 -8.51 -6.72 -9.81
N LEU A 185 -9.11 -6.93 -8.63
CA LEU A 185 -8.45 -7.52 -7.45
C LEU A 185 -8.84 -9.00 -7.21
N SER A 186 -9.55 -9.63 -8.14
CA SER A 186 -10.05 -11.00 -7.92
C SER A 186 -8.95 -12.05 -7.88
N ASP A 187 -7.91 -11.91 -8.71
CA ASP A 187 -6.76 -12.82 -8.70
C ASP A 187 -5.84 -12.56 -7.49
N ASP A 188 -5.63 -11.30 -7.10
CA ASP A 188 -4.95 -10.90 -5.88
C ASP A 188 -5.62 -11.50 -4.64
N ALA A 189 -6.94 -11.33 -4.54
CA ALA A 189 -7.73 -11.83 -3.42
C ALA A 189 -7.70 -13.36 -3.35
N LEU A 190 -7.85 -14.03 -4.50
CA LEU A 190 -7.82 -15.50 -4.55
C LEU A 190 -6.43 -16.05 -4.19
N PHE A 191 -5.37 -15.39 -4.67
CA PHE A 191 -4.01 -15.79 -4.34
C PHE A 191 -3.69 -15.55 -2.85
N LEU A 192 -4.11 -14.41 -2.29
CA LEU A 192 -3.93 -14.14 -0.86
C LEU A 192 -4.73 -15.13 0.00
N LEU A 193 -5.96 -15.47 -0.41
CA LEU A 193 -6.78 -16.49 0.25
C LEU A 193 -6.08 -17.86 0.27
N ALA A 194 -5.49 -18.27 -0.86
CA ALA A 194 -4.71 -19.51 -0.95
C ALA A 194 -3.50 -19.48 0.00
N ARG A 195 -2.81 -18.33 0.08
CA ARG A 195 -1.67 -18.17 1.00
C ARG A 195 -2.09 -18.26 2.47
N ILE A 196 -3.21 -17.65 2.85
CA ILE A 196 -3.73 -17.72 4.22
C ILE A 196 -4.03 -19.19 4.57
N GLN A 197 -4.65 -19.94 3.67
CA GLN A 197 -4.93 -21.37 3.91
C GLN A 197 -3.64 -22.19 4.04
N GLU A 198 -2.61 -21.92 3.21
CA GLU A 198 -1.33 -22.63 3.28
C GLU A 198 -0.50 -22.22 4.51
N GLU A 199 -0.30 -20.91 4.68
CA GLU A 199 0.73 -20.36 5.56
C GLU A 199 0.23 -20.17 6.99
N ASP A 200 -1.06 -19.85 7.18
CA ASP A 200 -1.60 -19.43 8.48
C ASP A 200 -2.54 -20.51 9.06
N VAL A 201 -3.55 -20.95 8.31
CA VAL A 201 -4.54 -21.96 8.73
C VAL A 201 -3.97 -23.39 8.63
N LYS A 202 -2.99 -23.63 7.74
CA LYS A 202 -2.38 -24.92 7.45
C LYS A 202 -3.32 -25.94 6.79
N ASP A 203 -4.40 -25.49 6.15
CA ASP A 203 -5.26 -26.33 5.33
C ASP A 203 -4.66 -26.52 3.92
N LYS A 204 -3.85 -27.55 3.79
CA LYS A 204 -3.14 -27.87 2.54
C LYS A 204 -4.09 -28.22 1.39
N LEU A 205 -5.20 -28.86 1.68
CA LEU A 205 -6.16 -29.28 0.64
C LEU A 205 -6.87 -28.05 0.08
N LYS A 206 -7.33 -27.17 0.96
CA LYS A 206 -7.99 -25.93 0.54
C LYS A 206 -7.04 -24.99 -0.18
N ALA A 207 -5.80 -24.84 0.32
CA ALA A 207 -4.76 -24.07 -0.35
C ALA A 207 -4.48 -24.57 -1.77
N GLN A 208 -4.37 -25.88 -1.94
CA GLN A 208 -4.13 -26.52 -3.24
C GLN A 208 -5.28 -26.24 -4.21
N GLU A 209 -6.53 -26.37 -3.75
CA GLU A 209 -7.72 -26.04 -4.54
C GLU A 209 -7.69 -24.58 -5.02
N LEU A 210 -7.40 -23.63 -4.11
CA LEU A 210 -7.38 -22.21 -4.40
C LEU A 210 -6.24 -21.83 -5.36
N TYR A 211 -5.03 -22.39 -5.19
CA TYR A 211 -3.95 -22.16 -6.17
C TYR A 211 -4.31 -22.70 -7.55
N ASN A 212 -4.98 -23.85 -7.63
CA ASN A 212 -5.48 -24.35 -8.92
C ASN A 212 -6.52 -23.40 -9.53
N GLN A 213 -7.39 -22.80 -8.72
CA GLN A 213 -8.35 -21.80 -9.20
C GLN A 213 -7.63 -20.55 -9.76
N VAL A 214 -6.56 -20.05 -9.11
CA VAL A 214 -5.75 -18.95 -9.66
C VAL A 214 -5.22 -19.30 -11.05
N ILE A 215 -4.64 -20.50 -11.19
CA ILE A 215 -4.04 -20.97 -12.46
C ILE A 215 -5.08 -21.08 -13.59
N VAL A 216 -6.29 -21.55 -13.26
CA VAL A 216 -7.32 -21.85 -14.26
C VAL A 216 -8.18 -20.63 -14.59
N LYS A 217 -8.61 -19.87 -13.57
CA LYS A 217 -9.51 -18.71 -13.76
C LYS A 217 -8.77 -17.47 -14.26
N TYR A 218 -7.51 -17.29 -13.84
CA TYR A 218 -6.73 -16.08 -14.12
C TYR A 218 -5.39 -16.40 -14.81
N PRO A 219 -5.40 -17.02 -16.00
CA PRO A 219 -4.17 -17.47 -16.67
C PRO A 219 -3.19 -16.34 -17.03
N GLY A 220 -3.65 -15.09 -17.08
CA GLY A 220 -2.84 -13.89 -17.31
C GLY A 220 -2.31 -13.22 -16.02
N SER A 221 -2.68 -13.72 -14.84
CA SER A 221 -2.24 -13.16 -13.56
C SER A 221 -0.74 -13.31 -13.33
N ILE A 222 -0.14 -12.30 -12.72
CA ILE A 222 1.27 -12.32 -12.30
C ILE A 222 1.55 -13.43 -11.28
N TYR A 223 0.53 -13.91 -10.58
CA TYR A 223 0.64 -14.95 -9.55
C TYR A 223 0.67 -16.39 -10.10
N VAL A 224 0.37 -16.59 -11.38
CA VAL A 224 0.27 -17.95 -11.95
C VAL A 224 1.53 -18.78 -11.78
N ALA A 225 2.70 -18.18 -11.96
CA ALA A 225 3.97 -18.88 -11.81
C ALA A 225 4.19 -19.38 -10.37
N GLU A 226 3.95 -18.51 -9.40
CA GLU A 226 4.09 -18.85 -7.97
C GLU A 226 2.98 -19.80 -7.52
N ALA A 227 1.73 -19.62 -7.98
CA ALA A 227 0.63 -20.53 -7.70
C ALA A 227 0.92 -21.96 -8.18
N ARG A 228 1.48 -22.11 -9.40
CA ARG A 228 1.91 -23.44 -9.92
C ARG A 228 2.98 -24.08 -9.06
N LYS A 229 3.98 -23.32 -8.63
CA LYS A 229 5.06 -23.79 -7.77
C LYS A 229 4.50 -24.30 -6.43
N ARG A 230 3.66 -23.49 -5.78
CA ARG A 230 3.04 -23.83 -4.49
C ARG A 230 2.08 -25.03 -4.62
N PHE A 231 1.26 -25.06 -5.67
CA PHE A 231 0.37 -26.17 -5.98
C PHE A 231 1.13 -27.50 -6.09
N ARG A 232 2.22 -27.55 -6.88
CA ARG A 232 3.05 -28.75 -7.03
C ARG A 232 3.68 -29.18 -5.71
N LYS A 233 4.23 -28.24 -4.96
CA LYS A 233 4.82 -28.51 -3.64
C LYS A 233 3.80 -29.13 -2.68
N LEU A 234 2.57 -28.59 -2.63
CA LEU A 234 1.50 -29.11 -1.78
C LEU A 234 1.02 -30.48 -2.23
N ARG A 235 1.05 -30.77 -3.53
CA ARG A 235 0.70 -32.07 -4.11
C ARG A 235 1.76 -33.14 -3.83
N GLY A 236 2.97 -32.76 -3.47
CA GLY A 236 4.09 -33.68 -3.23
C GLY A 236 4.92 -33.99 -4.47
N ASP A 237 4.73 -33.25 -5.56
CA ASP A 237 5.61 -33.33 -6.71
C ASP A 237 7.00 -32.83 -6.28
N GLY A 238 8.02 -33.67 -6.47
CA GLY A 238 9.41 -33.29 -6.24
C GLY A 238 9.75 -32.08 -7.12
N VAL A 239 10.08 -30.94 -6.50
CA VAL A 239 10.52 -29.72 -7.17
C VAL A 239 12.03 -29.69 -7.17
#